data_64053d6a748bbfab80f3f427ea2034d4
#
_entry.id   64053d6a748bbfab80f3f427ea2034d4
#
_cell.length_a   1.000
_cell.length_b   1.000
_cell.length_c   1.000
_cell.angle_alpha   90.00
_cell.angle_beta   90.00
_cell.angle_gamma   90.00
#
_symmetry.space_group_name_H-M   'P 1'
#
loop_
_entity.id
_entity.type
_entity.pdbx_description
1 polymer ?
#
loop_
_entity_poly.entity_id
_entity_poly.type
_entity_poly.pdbx_seq_one_letter_code
_entity_poly.pdbx_strand_id
1 'polypeptide(L)'
;MALADPEIVIGPGRLRGRYESGVFAFRGIPYAKPPLGELRFMSPEPPAAWDGVRDAGAFGPPAEQPPGLSGATAPRGNAFPGNSGEWLTVNVWTPDLGASGLPVMVWIHGGAYMFGSSAEPVYDGGRFAMAGVVLVTCNYRLGVEGFGQIPGAPANRGLLDLVAALRWVAENIEAFGGDPGNVTVFGESAGAGAIAALLAMDGSGDGEAAESATGSNSAGWNDASGLFRRAIAESVPGTFFTPRLAADVTSAIAEEAGVPPTYEALAAADPALLAAASARVTARMREFGRWGAVRLTDTPFSPVVDGAVLPRAPWRALLAGAARDIELLTGHNRDEYRLFIVASGRLGKITEEDAATVLDAFAPAPDGPAGYRNGHPGASPGRLFELVFSDWLFRMPTLHLAQAHAVSGGTTYLYELRAEAPALDGVLGACHGLDVPLLFGPPAPGTRPGISDMLLGGSPPASLIALGDQMRGDWIRFATDGDPGWSPYGTEHRTTRIYDMPPDVLSYPEETSMRLWQRHRFGVLELSC
;
A
#
# COMPACT_ATOMS: atom_id res chain seq x y z
N MET A 1 28.99 -16.16 -23.11
CA MET A 1 29.00 -14.75 -23.60
C MET A 1 27.98 -14.03 -22.77
N ALA A 2 28.35 -12.96 -22.06
CA ALA A 2 27.34 -12.10 -21.44
C ALA A 2 26.50 -11.49 -22.56
N LEU A 3 25.18 -11.53 -22.43
CA LEU A 3 24.28 -10.80 -23.32
C LEU A 3 24.58 -9.31 -23.19
N ALA A 4 24.53 -8.58 -24.30
CA ALA A 4 24.64 -7.12 -24.26
C ALA A 4 23.45 -6.54 -23.49
N ASP A 5 23.66 -5.43 -22.81
CA ASP A 5 22.58 -4.72 -22.13
C ASP A 5 21.46 -4.39 -23.13
N PRO A 6 20.21 -4.71 -22.82
CA PRO A 6 19.10 -4.54 -23.74
C PRO A 6 18.72 -3.07 -23.94
N GLU A 7 18.38 -2.69 -25.16
CA GLU A 7 17.81 -1.38 -25.46
C GLU A 7 16.39 -1.54 -26.02
N ILE A 8 15.47 -0.71 -25.52
CA ILE A 8 14.10 -0.63 -25.98
C ILE A 8 13.69 0.81 -26.22
N VAL A 9 12.59 1.01 -26.94
CA VAL A 9 11.98 2.31 -27.21
C VAL A 9 10.63 2.37 -26.53
N ILE A 10 10.40 3.41 -25.75
CA ILE A 10 9.10 3.74 -25.15
C ILE A 10 8.66 5.13 -25.61
N GLY A 11 7.44 5.56 -25.27
CA GLY A 11 6.91 6.85 -25.70
C GLY A 11 7.87 8.03 -25.49
N PRO A 12 8.43 8.24 -24.28
CA PRO A 12 9.33 9.36 -24.00
C PRO A 12 10.74 9.24 -24.61
N GLY A 13 11.22 8.05 -24.96
CA GLY A 13 12.57 7.90 -25.52
C GLY A 13 13.12 6.47 -25.44
N ARG A 14 14.44 6.33 -25.63
CA ARG A 14 15.13 5.03 -25.59
C ARG A 14 15.72 4.75 -24.23
N LEU A 15 15.58 3.49 -23.78
CA LEU A 15 16.12 2.99 -22.50
C LEU A 15 17.16 1.90 -22.74
N ARG A 16 18.18 1.86 -21.87
CA ARG A 16 19.12 0.72 -21.75
C ARG A 16 18.96 0.10 -20.36
N GLY A 17 18.48 -1.14 -20.31
CA GLY A 17 18.33 -1.93 -19.09
C GLY A 17 19.54 -2.79 -18.77
N ARG A 18 19.31 -3.85 -17.98
CA ARG A 18 20.28 -4.88 -17.63
C ARG A 18 19.69 -6.26 -17.88
N TYR A 19 20.54 -7.23 -18.23
CA TYR A 19 20.19 -8.65 -18.18
C TYR A 19 20.88 -9.25 -16.96
N GLU A 20 20.11 -9.69 -15.99
CA GLU A 20 20.62 -10.19 -14.72
C GLU A 20 19.75 -11.34 -14.20
N SER A 21 20.36 -12.36 -13.61
CA SER A 21 19.66 -13.50 -13.01
C SER A 21 18.59 -14.15 -13.89
N GLY A 22 18.76 -14.09 -15.24
CA GLY A 22 17.86 -14.72 -16.19
C GLY A 22 16.66 -13.89 -16.63
N VAL A 23 16.59 -12.62 -16.22
CA VAL A 23 15.52 -11.68 -16.60
C VAL A 23 16.09 -10.35 -17.09
N PHE A 24 15.29 -9.58 -17.79
CA PHE A 24 15.60 -8.20 -18.15
C PHE A 24 15.04 -7.25 -17.09
N ALA A 25 15.87 -6.31 -16.62
CA ALA A 25 15.49 -5.32 -15.61
C ALA A 25 15.77 -3.90 -16.12
N PHE A 26 14.79 -3.03 -15.95
CA PHE A 26 14.87 -1.61 -16.26
C PHE A 26 14.42 -0.83 -15.01
N ARG A 27 15.26 0.06 -14.51
CA ARG A 27 15.04 0.74 -13.22
C ARG A 27 15.12 2.25 -13.37
N GLY A 28 14.43 2.97 -12.49
CA GLY A 28 14.48 4.44 -12.44
C GLY A 28 13.91 5.12 -13.68
N ILE A 29 12.89 4.54 -14.31
CA ILE A 29 12.22 5.10 -15.49
C ILE A 29 11.23 6.17 -15.03
N PRO A 30 11.36 7.44 -15.43
CA PRO A 30 10.39 8.47 -15.02
C PRO A 30 9.04 8.23 -15.68
N TYR A 31 7.99 8.23 -14.88
CA TYR A 31 6.60 8.20 -15.35
C TYR A 31 5.93 9.58 -15.26
N ALA A 32 6.53 10.51 -14.53
CA ALA A 32 6.08 11.89 -14.43
C ALA A 32 7.28 12.84 -14.30
N LYS A 33 7.04 14.15 -14.54
CA LYS A 33 8.03 15.19 -14.26
C LYS A 33 8.34 15.26 -12.76
N PRO A 34 9.56 15.70 -12.37
CA PRO A 34 9.89 15.98 -10.98
C PRO A 34 8.87 16.95 -10.36
N PRO A 35 8.24 16.62 -9.21
CA PRO A 35 7.26 17.47 -8.56
C PRO A 35 7.94 18.58 -7.73
N LEU A 36 8.73 19.42 -8.39
CA LEU A 36 9.52 20.50 -7.83
C LEU A 36 9.15 21.87 -8.42
N GLY A 37 9.52 22.95 -7.75
CA GLY A 37 9.24 24.31 -8.20
C GLY A 37 7.74 24.55 -8.36
N GLU A 38 7.31 24.96 -9.54
CA GLU A 38 5.88 25.22 -9.84
C GLU A 38 5.02 23.94 -9.84
N LEU A 39 5.63 22.76 -10.00
CA LEU A 39 4.93 21.48 -9.96
C LEU A 39 4.82 20.90 -8.53
N ARG A 40 5.47 21.54 -7.55
CA ARG A 40 5.38 21.09 -6.17
C ARG A 40 3.93 21.23 -5.67
N PHE A 41 3.42 20.18 -5.02
CA PHE A 41 2.02 20.06 -4.58
C PHE A 41 0.96 20.10 -5.69
N MET A 42 1.37 20.05 -6.97
CA MET A 42 0.42 19.97 -8.09
C MET A 42 0.17 18.52 -8.50
N SER A 43 -0.83 18.32 -9.36
CA SER A 43 -1.04 17.03 -10.03
C SER A 43 0.19 16.63 -10.84
N PRO A 44 0.50 15.32 -11.00
CA PRO A 44 1.63 14.88 -11.82
C PRO A 44 1.44 15.32 -13.28
N GLU A 45 2.55 15.59 -13.95
CA GLU A 45 2.59 15.84 -15.40
C GLU A 45 3.40 14.75 -16.09
N PRO A 46 3.07 14.37 -17.34
CA PRO A 46 3.85 13.38 -18.10
C PRO A 46 5.34 13.71 -18.15
N PRO A 47 6.23 12.71 -18.18
CA PRO A 47 7.66 12.93 -18.25
C PRO A 47 8.06 13.67 -19.53
N ALA A 48 9.12 14.46 -19.48
CA ALA A 48 9.68 15.04 -20.68
C ALA A 48 10.30 13.96 -21.56
N ALA A 49 10.14 14.08 -22.87
CA ALA A 49 10.88 13.25 -23.83
C ALA A 49 12.38 13.55 -23.74
N TRP A 50 13.21 12.57 -24.05
CA TRP A 50 14.66 12.71 -24.07
C TRP A 50 15.28 12.18 -25.36
N ASP A 51 16.39 12.79 -25.73
CA ASP A 51 17.23 12.34 -26.85
C ASP A 51 18.26 11.29 -26.37
N GLY A 52 18.69 10.43 -27.30
CA GLY A 52 19.69 9.41 -27.02
C GLY A 52 19.16 8.23 -26.21
N VAL A 53 20.05 7.58 -25.47
CA VAL A 53 19.74 6.39 -24.65
C VAL A 53 19.88 6.75 -23.17
N ARG A 54 18.76 6.66 -22.45
CA ARG A 54 18.76 6.82 -20.97
C ARG A 54 19.19 5.49 -20.33
N ASP A 55 20.15 5.55 -19.43
CA ASP A 55 20.53 4.37 -18.62
C ASP A 55 19.43 4.08 -17.57
N ALA A 56 18.84 2.92 -17.67
CA ALA A 56 17.84 2.37 -16.76
C ALA A 56 18.40 1.18 -15.95
N GLY A 57 19.67 1.18 -15.65
CA GLY A 57 20.34 0.13 -14.87
C GLY A 57 20.28 0.32 -13.36
N ALA A 58 19.84 1.47 -12.87
CA ALA A 58 19.80 1.81 -11.44
C ALA A 58 18.43 2.36 -11.02
N PHE A 59 18.04 2.11 -9.78
CA PHE A 59 16.82 2.68 -9.21
C PHE A 59 16.89 4.21 -9.14
N GLY A 60 15.75 4.87 -9.31
CA GLY A 60 15.58 6.27 -8.99
C GLY A 60 15.65 6.53 -7.47
N PRO A 61 15.81 7.81 -7.06
CA PRO A 61 15.77 8.17 -5.65
C PRO A 61 14.37 7.89 -5.05
N PRO A 62 14.27 7.58 -3.75
CA PRO A 62 12.98 7.50 -3.06
C PRO A 62 12.34 8.90 -2.95
N ALA A 63 11.01 8.94 -2.77
CA ALA A 63 10.33 10.14 -2.35
C ALA A 63 10.88 10.64 -1.00
N GLU A 64 10.80 11.95 -0.74
CA GLU A 64 11.26 12.52 0.52
C GLU A 64 10.50 11.94 1.71
N GLN A 65 11.21 11.52 2.74
CA GLN A 65 10.65 10.77 3.87
C GLN A 65 11.47 10.96 5.15
N PRO A 66 10.87 10.69 6.35
CA PRO A 66 11.58 10.86 7.60
C PRO A 66 12.82 9.97 7.70
N PRO A 67 13.94 10.49 8.24
CA PRO A 67 15.14 9.69 8.42
C PRO A 67 14.93 8.59 9.47
N GLY A 68 15.34 7.36 9.14
CA GLY A 68 15.40 6.22 10.08
C GLY A 68 14.11 5.45 10.29
N LEU A 69 12.98 5.79 9.64
CA LEU A 69 11.73 5.03 9.68
C LEU A 69 11.66 3.96 8.58
N SER A 70 12.31 4.14 7.47
CA SER A 70 12.46 3.06 6.50
C SER A 70 13.49 2.06 7.02
N GLY A 71 13.14 0.79 7.11
CA GLY A 71 14.11 -0.31 7.14
C GLY A 71 14.97 -0.30 5.87
N ALA A 72 14.56 0.51 4.92
CA ALA A 72 15.23 0.78 3.69
C ALA A 72 16.50 1.55 3.92
N THR A 73 17.48 0.93 3.50
CA THR A 73 18.77 1.47 3.10
C THR A 73 18.63 2.26 1.81
N ALA A 74 17.64 3.16 1.70
CA ALA A 74 17.72 4.19 0.68
C ALA A 74 19.09 4.87 0.87
N PRO A 75 19.93 4.95 -0.14
CA PRO A 75 21.20 5.66 -0.01
C PRO A 75 20.88 7.06 0.50
N ARG A 76 21.29 7.34 1.76
CA ARG A 76 21.06 8.66 2.35
C ARG A 76 21.73 9.69 1.46
N GLY A 77 20.97 10.65 0.99
CA GLY A 77 21.33 12.00 0.53
C GLY A 77 22.51 12.25 -0.42
N ASN A 78 23.54 11.42 -0.42
CA ASN A 78 24.77 11.65 -1.18
C ASN A 78 25.06 10.60 -2.27
N ALA A 79 24.22 9.56 -2.43
CA ALA A 79 24.41 8.56 -3.49
C ALA A 79 23.77 8.97 -4.82
N PHE A 80 22.85 9.95 -4.80
CA PHE A 80 22.30 10.57 -6.00
C PHE A 80 22.88 11.98 -6.11
N PRO A 81 23.83 12.23 -7.04
CA PRO A 81 24.41 13.56 -7.22
C PRO A 81 23.35 14.56 -7.68
N GLY A 82 23.03 15.50 -6.81
CA GLY A 82 21.98 16.49 -7.00
C GLY A 82 20.60 15.90 -6.67
N ASN A 83 19.88 16.51 -5.74
CA ASN A 83 18.46 16.19 -5.50
C ASN A 83 17.66 16.64 -6.73
N SER A 84 17.64 15.80 -7.78
CA SER A 84 16.98 16.10 -9.06
C SER A 84 15.44 16.07 -8.93
N GLY A 85 14.91 15.62 -7.77
CA GLY A 85 13.49 15.41 -7.57
C GLY A 85 12.88 14.32 -8.45
N GLU A 86 13.68 13.57 -9.20
CA GLU A 86 13.22 12.50 -10.10
C GLU A 86 12.87 11.22 -9.34
N TRP A 87 12.05 11.32 -8.29
CA TRP A 87 11.56 10.16 -7.53
C TRP A 87 10.29 9.53 -8.10
N LEU A 88 9.58 10.19 -9.00
CA LEU A 88 8.40 9.61 -9.65
C LEU A 88 8.82 8.66 -10.78
N THR A 89 9.27 7.49 -10.37
CA THR A 89 9.83 6.47 -11.27
C THR A 89 9.16 5.12 -11.09
N VAL A 90 9.19 4.33 -12.18
CA VAL A 90 8.86 2.91 -12.19
C VAL A 90 10.10 2.07 -12.45
N ASN A 91 10.03 0.81 -12.04
CA ASN A 91 11.01 -0.22 -12.37
C ASN A 91 10.25 -1.38 -13.01
N VAL A 92 10.85 -2.05 -14.00
CA VAL A 92 10.21 -3.12 -14.75
C VAL A 92 11.14 -4.32 -14.83
N TRP A 93 10.63 -5.50 -14.51
CA TRP A 93 11.28 -6.80 -14.74
C TRP A 93 10.44 -7.61 -15.71
N THR A 94 11.06 -8.20 -16.71
CA THR A 94 10.40 -9.05 -17.70
C THR A 94 11.24 -10.28 -18.05
N PRO A 95 10.62 -11.44 -18.29
CA PRO A 95 11.36 -12.64 -18.67
C PRO A 95 11.86 -12.59 -20.13
N ASP A 96 11.13 -11.88 -21.00
CA ASP A 96 11.41 -11.87 -22.43
C ASP A 96 10.89 -10.60 -23.11
N LEU A 97 11.80 -9.81 -23.67
CA LEU A 97 11.48 -8.59 -24.44
C LEU A 97 10.87 -8.88 -25.82
N GLY A 98 10.99 -10.10 -26.31
CA GLY A 98 10.36 -10.55 -27.56
C GLY A 98 8.96 -11.13 -27.37
N ALA A 99 8.51 -11.29 -26.13
CA ALA A 99 7.17 -11.75 -25.84
C ALA A 99 6.10 -10.69 -26.12
N SER A 100 4.86 -11.12 -26.19
CA SER A 100 3.69 -10.25 -26.23
C SER A 100 2.58 -10.86 -25.41
N GLY A 101 1.80 -10.02 -24.72
CA GLY A 101 0.63 -10.47 -23.98
C GLY A 101 0.94 -11.11 -22.62
N LEU A 102 2.11 -10.87 -22.03
CA LEU A 102 2.40 -11.33 -20.68
C LEU A 102 1.51 -10.58 -19.66
N PRO A 103 0.98 -11.26 -18.62
CA PRO A 103 0.27 -10.58 -17.55
C PRO A 103 1.20 -9.58 -16.85
N VAL A 104 0.65 -8.43 -16.46
CA VAL A 104 1.40 -7.34 -15.82
C VAL A 104 0.95 -7.24 -14.36
N MET A 105 1.90 -7.21 -13.43
CA MET A 105 1.64 -7.00 -12.01
C MET A 105 2.34 -5.71 -11.56
N VAL A 106 1.59 -4.77 -10.96
CA VAL A 106 2.09 -3.48 -10.51
C VAL A 106 2.08 -3.43 -8.99
N TRP A 107 3.26 -3.43 -8.36
CA TRP A 107 3.43 -3.35 -6.92
C TRP A 107 3.35 -1.92 -6.41
N ILE A 108 2.49 -1.69 -5.41
CA ILE A 108 2.35 -0.44 -4.68
C ILE A 108 2.81 -0.70 -3.24
N HIS A 109 3.95 -0.10 -2.87
CA HIS A 109 4.55 -0.34 -1.56
C HIS A 109 3.76 0.26 -0.40
N GLY A 110 3.88 -0.35 0.78
CA GLY A 110 3.36 0.18 2.04
C GLY A 110 4.23 1.27 2.66
N GLY A 111 4.08 1.47 3.97
CA GLY A 111 4.86 2.45 4.75
C GLY A 111 4.04 3.62 5.28
N ALA A 112 2.79 3.37 5.68
CA ALA A 112 1.92 4.33 6.36
C ALA A 112 1.76 5.69 5.63
N TYR A 113 1.89 5.68 4.30
CA TYR A 113 1.90 6.87 3.43
C TYR A 113 3.00 7.88 3.77
N MET A 114 3.98 7.50 4.57
CA MET A 114 5.01 8.39 5.11
C MET A 114 6.43 7.97 4.74
N PHE A 115 6.67 6.68 4.50
CA PHE A 115 7.96 6.12 4.13
C PHE A 115 7.81 4.94 3.16
N GLY A 116 8.94 4.42 2.67
CA GLY A 116 9.00 3.32 1.71
C GLY A 116 9.57 3.74 0.36
N SER A 117 9.89 2.76 -0.46
CA SER A 117 10.42 2.97 -1.80
C SER A 117 10.23 1.73 -2.65
N SER A 118 10.00 1.92 -3.94
CA SER A 118 10.00 0.85 -4.93
C SER A 118 11.37 0.17 -5.13
N ALA A 119 12.42 0.76 -4.54
CA ALA A 119 13.79 0.27 -4.58
C ALA A 119 14.17 -0.59 -3.35
N GLU A 120 13.21 -0.90 -2.47
CA GLU A 120 13.46 -1.80 -1.34
C GLU A 120 13.93 -3.17 -1.84
N PRO A 121 15.01 -3.72 -1.26
CA PRO A 121 15.54 -5.01 -1.72
C PRO A 121 14.53 -6.16 -1.68
N VAL A 122 13.53 -6.09 -0.82
CA VAL A 122 12.47 -7.09 -0.73
C VAL A 122 11.59 -7.11 -1.98
N TYR A 123 11.49 -6.01 -2.72
CA TYR A 123 10.62 -5.89 -3.90
C TYR A 123 11.33 -6.26 -5.21
N ASP A 124 12.40 -7.06 -5.17
CA ASP A 124 13.06 -7.55 -6.40
C ASP A 124 12.09 -8.38 -7.24
N GLY A 125 11.84 -7.92 -8.47
CA GLY A 125 10.87 -8.51 -9.38
C GLY A 125 11.31 -9.78 -10.10
N GLY A 126 12.57 -10.19 -9.93
CA GLY A 126 13.15 -11.29 -10.69
C GLY A 126 12.39 -12.60 -10.57
N ARG A 127 11.89 -12.96 -9.37
CA ARG A 127 11.13 -14.21 -9.17
C ARG A 127 9.76 -14.18 -9.85
N PHE A 128 9.09 -13.05 -9.85
CA PHE A 128 7.84 -12.86 -10.59
C PHE A 128 8.07 -12.93 -12.09
N ALA A 129 9.10 -12.25 -12.58
CA ALA A 129 9.45 -12.29 -13.99
C ALA A 129 9.85 -13.71 -14.45
N MET A 130 10.68 -14.43 -13.68
CA MET A 130 10.99 -15.84 -13.96
C MET A 130 9.76 -16.76 -14.00
N ALA A 131 8.68 -16.37 -13.30
CA ALA A 131 7.41 -17.09 -13.33
C ALA A 131 6.46 -16.66 -14.46
N GLY A 132 6.91 -15.81 -15.39
CA GLY A 132 6.21 -15.51 -16.64
C GLY A 132 5.34 -14.25 -16.62
N VAL A 133 5.53 -13.33 -15.68
CA VAL A 133 4.81 -12.06 -15.65
C VAL A 133 5.76 -10.87 -15.84
N VAL A 134 5.24 -9.73 -16.27
CA VAL A 134 5.96 -8.46 -16.21
C VAL A 134 5.67 -7.82 -14.86
N LEU A 135 6.69 -7.68 -14.01
CA LEU A 135 6.54 -6.99 -12.74
C LEU A 135 6.95 -5.53 -12.88
N VAL A 136 6.11 -4.64 -12.34
CA VAL A 136 6.38 -3.20 -12.23
C VAL A 136 6.34 -2.82 -10.75
N THR A 137 7.30 -2.01 -10.28
CA THR A 137 7.23 -1.33 -8.99
C THR A 137 7.27 0.17 -9.20
N CYS A 138 6.60 0.97 -8.37
CA CYS A 138 6.56 2.42 -8.53
C CYS A 138 6.76 3.15 -7.21
N ASN A 139 7.42 4.31 -7.28
CA ASN A 139 7.40 5.30 -6.23
C ASN A 139 6.18 6.22 -6.40
N TYR A 140 5.72 6.82 -5.31
CA TYR A 140 4.69 7.87 -5.28
C TYR A 140 5.00 8.85 -4.17
N ARG A 141 4.45 10.05 -4.21
CA ARG A 141 4.66 11.07 -3.16
C ARG A 141 4.12 10.60 -1.81
N LEU A 142 4.90 10.85 -0.77
CA LEU A 142 4.65 10.44 0.61
C LEU A 142 4.48 11.67 1.52
N GLY A 143 4.05 11.45 2.75
CA GLY A 143 3.99 12.49 3.77
C GLY A 143 3.17 13.71 3.34
N VAL A 144 3.66 14.90 3.69
CA VAL A 144 3.03 16.18 3.32
C VAL A 144 2.97 16.35 1.81
N GLU A 145 3.99 15.90 1.07
CA GLU A 145 4.05 16.02 -0.40
C GLU A 145 2.92 15.23 -1.08
N GLY A 146 2.58 14.04 -0.56
CA GLY A 146 1.58 13.14 -1.15
C GLY A 146 0.19 13.25 -0.55
N PHE A 147 0.10 13.40 0.77
CA PHE A 147 -1.15 13.24 1.52
C PHE A 147 -1.49 14.40 2.46
N GLY A 148 -0.65 15.43 2.57
CA GLY A 148 -0.98 16.65 3.30
C GLY A 148 -2.13 17.40 2.64
N GLN A 149 -3.10 17.89 3.44
CA GLN A 149 -4.16 18.76 2.96
C GLN A 149 -3.68 20.20 2.97
N ILE A 150 -3.43 20.77 1.81
CA ILE A 150 -2.83 22.10 1.62
C ILE A 150 -3.85 22.98 0.89
N PRO A 151 -4.18 24.19 1.39
CA PRO A 151 -5.08 25.12 0.69
C PRO A 151 -4.57 25.43 -0.72
N GLY A 152 -5.45 25.33 -1.72
CA GLY A 152 -5.10 25.62 -3.12
C GLY A 152 -4.36 24.52 -3.87
N ALA A 153 -4.02 23.41 -3.22
CA ALA A 153 -3.44 22.22 -3.85
C ALA A 153 -4.46 21.08 -3.95
N PRO A 154 -4.39 20.20 -4.97
CA PRO A 154 -5.21 18.99 -5.01
C PRO A 154 -4.87 18.09 -3.82
N ALA A 155 -5.88 17.43 -3.24
CA ALA A 155 -5.68 16.40 -2.24
C ALA A 155 -5.11 15.12 -2.89
N ASN A 156 -4.64 14.18 -2.05
CA ASN A 156 -4.29 12.81 -2.49
C ASN A 156 -3.28 12.76 -3.64
N ARG A 157 -2.31 13.65 -3.65
CA ARG A 157 -1.32 13.73 -4.74
C ARG A 157 -0.56 12.41 -4.93
N GLY A 158 -0.35 11.64 -3.86
CA GLY A 158 0.20 10.29 -3.95
C GLY A 158 -0.70 9.31 -4.72
N LEU A 159 -2.03 9.43 -4.60
CA LEU A 159 -2.97 8.63 -5.43
C LEU A 159 -2.94 9.10 -6.89
N LEU A 160 -2.85 10.41 -7.14
CA LEU A 160 -2.71 10.94 -8.50
C LEU A 160 -1.41 10.45 -9.16
N ASP A 161 -0.33 10.32 -8.41
CA ASP A 161 0.94 9.74 -8.88
C ASP A 161 0.76 8.28 -9.28
N LEU A 162 0.01 7.49 -8.49
CA LEU A 162 -0.29 6.10 -8.83
C LEU A 162 -1.14 5.98 -10.11
N VAL A 163 -2.12 6.85 -10.29
CA VAL A 163 -2.87 6.94 -11.57
C VAL A 163 -1.93 7.26 -12.73
N ALA A 164 -0.98 8.19 -12.54
CA ALA A 164 0.02 8.51 -13.56
C ALA A 164 0.93 7.32 -13.88
N ALA A 165 1.38 6.58 -12.86
CA ALA A 165 2.19 5.37 -13.05
C ALA A 165 1.42 4.28 -13.82
N LEU A 166 0.14 4.08 -13.50
CA LEU A 166 -0.71 3.10 -14.21
C LEU A 166 -0.99 3.53 -15.66
N ARG A 167 -1.15 4.81 -15.94
CA ARG A 167 -1.24 5.32 -17.33
C ARG A 167 0.06 5.09 -18.08
N TRP A 168 1.21 5.36 -17.43
CA TRP A 168 2.49 5.03 -18.01
C TRP A 168 2.59 3.53 -18.36
N VAL A 169 2.10 2.65 -17.48
CA VAL A 169 2.02 1.19 -17.75
C VAL A 169 1.16 0.93 -18.98
N ALA A 170 -0.05 1.48 -19.03
CA ALA A 170 -0.97 1.30 -20.17
C ALA A 170 -0.36 1.75 -21.50
N GLU A 171 0.46 2.80 -21.51
CA GLU A 171 1.07 3.38 -22.69
C GLU A 171 2.36 2.68 -23.15
N ASN A 172 3.11 2.05 -22.22
CA ASN A 172 4.48 1.65 -22.50
C ASN A 172 4.80 0.17 -22.25
N ILE A 173 3.94 -0.59 -21.54
CA ILE A 173 4.30 -1.93 -21.05
C ILE A 173 4.43 -2.97 -22.16
N GLU A 174 3.83 -2.74 -23.34
CA GLU A 174 4.01 -3.58 -24.53
C GLU A 174 5.47 -3.66 -24.98
N ALA A 175 6.24 -2.57 -24.80
CA ALA A 175 7.67 -2.56 -25.12
C ALA A 175 8.50 -3.52 -24.24
N PHE A 176 7.93 -3.99 -23.13
CA PHE A 176 8.51 -4.96 -22.22
C PHE A 176 7.86 -6.35 -22.33
N GLY A 177 6.99 -6.56 -23.33
CA GLY A 177 6.29 -7.82 -23.58
C GLY A 177 4.98 -7.99 -22.80
N GLY A 178 4.57 -7.01 -22.01
CA GLY A 178 3.35 -7.04 -21.18
C GLY A 178 2.09 -6.71 -21.98
N ASP A 179 0.94 -7.16 -21.46
CA ASP A 179 -0.40 -6.85 -21.98
C ASP A 179 -1.02 -5.70 -21.16
N PRO A 180 -1.20 -4.50 -21.73
CA PRO A 180 -1.85 -3.39 -21.03
C PRO A 180 -3.33 -3.67 -20.70
N GLY A 181 -3.97 -4.63 -21.36
CA GLY A 181 -5.33 -5.10 -21.06
C GLY A 181 -5.40 -6.14 -19.93
N ASN A 182 -4.25 -6.61 -19.42
CA ASN A 182 -4.18 -7.62 -18.37
C ASN A 182 -3.28 -7.16 -17.20
N VAL A 183 -3.60 -6.00 -16.64
CA VAL A 183 -2.89 -5.38 -15.53
C VAL A 183 -3.56 -5.74 -14.19
N THR A 184 -2.77 -6.22 -13.23
CA THR A 184 -3.15 -6.44 -11.84
C THR A 184 -2.35 -5.51 -10.95
N VAL A 185 -3.02 -4.65 -10.18
CA VAL A 185 -2.38 -3.89 -9.10
C VAL A 185 -2.34 -4.72 -7.83
N PHE A 186 -1.22 -4.70 -7.10
CA PHE A 186 -1.12 -5.38 -5.82
C PHE A 186 -0.26 -4.59 -4.83
N GLY A 187 -0.55 -4.73 -3.54
CA GLY A 187 0.13 -3.96 -2.52
C GLY A 187 -0.34 -4.28 -1.11
N GLU A 188 0.51 -3.96 -0.16
CA GLU A 188 0.32 -4.26 1.25
C GLU A 188 0.21 -2.98 2.08
N SER A 189 -0.54 -3.04 3.21
CA SER A 189 -0.65 -1.93 4.16
C SER A 189 -1.13 -0.64 3.51
N ALA A 190 -0.36 0.46 3.56
CA ALA A 190 -0.68 1.71 2.87
C ALA A 190 -0.83 1.53 1.35
N GLY A 191 -0.08 0.58 0.74
CA GLY A 191 -0.26 0.20 -0.66
C GLY A 191 -1.63 -0.41 -0.92
N ALA A 192 -2.11 -1.31 -0.04
CA ALA A 192 -3.45 -1.86 -0.10
C ALA A 192 -4.54 -0.79 0.13
N GLY A 193 -4.30 0.15 1.04
CA GLY A 193 -5.19 1.30 1.24
C GLY A 193 -5.25 2.22 0.02
N ALA A 194 -4.11 2.40 -0.68
CA ALA A 194 -4.09 3.12 -1.95
C ALA A 194 -4.87 2.35 -3.04
N ILE A 195 -4.75 1.03 -3.11
CA ILE A 195 -5.55 0.20 -4.03
C ILE A 195 -7.04 0.30 -3.70
N ALA A 196 -7.42 0.25 -2.42
CA ALA A 196 -8.82 0.45 -2.01
C ALA A 196 -9.34 1.84 -2.43
N ALA A 197 -8.49 2.88 -2.37
CA ALA A 197 -8.83 4.20 -2.89
C ALA A 197 -8.98 4.20 -4.43
N LEU A 198 -8.06 3.56 -5.17
CA LEU A 198 -8.14 3.43 -6.63
C LEU A 198 -9.41 2.71 -7.08
N LEU A 199 -9.82 1.64 -6.37
CA LEU A 199 -11.11 0.96 -6.60
C LEU A 199 -12.31 1.89 -6.35
N ALA A 200 -12.21 2.81 -5.39
CA ALA A 200 -13.26 3.79 -5.12
C ALA A 200 -13.25 4.99 -6.08
N MET A 201 -12.16 5.21 -6.81
CA MET A 201 -12.00 6.21 -7.88
C MET A 201 -12.48 5.70 -9.25
N ASP A 202 -12.79 4.39 -9.36
CA ASP A 202 -13.38 3.83 -10.57
C ASP A 202 -14.80 4.39 -10.77
N GLY A 203 -14.97 5.23 -11.79
CA GLY A 203 -16.21 5.95 -12.09
C GLY A 203 -17.36 5.08 -12.65
N SER A 204 -17.24 3.75 -12.63
CA SER A 204 -18.25 2.82 -13.17
C SER A 204 -19.53 2.71 -12.33
N GLY A 205 -19.60 3.37 -11.16
CA GLY A 205 -20.78 3.40 -10.28
C GLY A 205 -21.66 4.61 -10.54
N ASP A 206 -22.96 4.38 -10.72
CA ASP A 206 -24.12 5.26 -10.91
C ASP A 206 -23.88 6.79 -11.08
N GLY A 207 -24.21 7.26 -12.28
CA GLY A 207 -23.96 8.57 -12.89
C GLY A 207 -24.50 9.84 -12.24
N GLU A 208 -24.54 10.00 -10.92
CA GLU A 208 -24.99 11.26 -10.30
C GLU A 208 -23.86 12.17 -9.77
N ALA A 209 -22.60 11.71 -9.75
CA ALA A 209 -21.49 12.49 -9.18
C ALA A 209 -20.64 13.28 -10.21
N ALA A 210 -20.89 13.12 -11.51
CA ALA A 210 -20.02 13.68 -12.57
C ALA A 210 -20.28 15.14 -12.94
N GLU A 211 -21.35 15.79 -12.46
CA GLU A 211 -21.73 17.13 -12.94
C GLU A 211 -21.24 18.32 -12.10
N SER A 212 -20.58 18.15 -10.96
CA SER A 212 -20.23 19.30 -10.11
C SER A 212 -18.75 19.71 -10.05
N ALA A 213 -17.85 19.05 -10.77
CA ALA A 213 -16.42 19.36 -10.76
C ALA A 213 -15.98 20.24 -11.95
N THR A 214 -16.65 21.37 -12.17
CA THR A 214 -16.17 22.42 -13.09
C THR A 214 -15.29 23.42 -12.33
N GLY A 215 -14.02 23.07 -12.13
CA GLY A 215 -13.06 24.01 -11.54
C GLY A 215 -11.64 23.46 -11.55
N SER A 216 -10.84 23.91 -12.51
CA SER A 216 -9.37 23.84 -12.61
C SER A 216 -8.71 22.49 -12.94
N ASN A 217 -8.09 22.45 -14.09
CA ASN A 217 -6.87 21.72 -14.58
C ASN A 217 -6.51 20.30 -14.05
N SER A 218 -7.44 19.54 -13.48
CA SER A 218 -7.22 18.12 -13.15
C SER A 218 -7.76 17.19 -14.26
N ALA A 219 -7.58 17.56 -15.53
CA ALA A 219 -8.11 16.81 -16.67
C ALA A 219 -7.72 15.32 -16.58
N GLY A 220 -8.58 14.51 -15.97
CA GLY A 220 -8.55 13.07 -16.01
C GLY A 220 -7.69 12.34 -14.97
N TRP A 221 -6.89 12.99 -14.11
CA TRP A 221 -6.04 12.31 -13.12
C TRP A 221 -6.79 11.69 -11.93
N ASN A 222 -8.05 12.01 -11.75
CA ASN A 222 -8.93 11.50 -10.69
C ASN A 222 -9.78 10.29 -11.13
N ASP A 223 -9.44 9.65 -12.24
CA ASP A 223 -10.14 8.48 -12.77
C ASP A 223 -9.14 7.34 -12.99
N ALA A 224 -9.37 6.22 -12.29
CA ALA A 224 -8.60 4.99 -12.40
C ALA A 224 -9.26 3.94 -13.32
N SER A 225 -10.42 4.27 -13.92
CA SER A 225 -11.19 3.35 -14.76
C SER A 225 -10.38 2.81 -15.93
N GLY A 226 -10.41 1.50 -16.12
CA GLY A 226 -9.76 0.83 -17.24
C GLY A 226 -8.23 0.76 -17.16
N LEU A 227 -7.58 1.27 -16.08
CA LEU A 227 -6.13 1.21 -15.93
C LEU A 227 -5.64 -0.14 -15.39
N PHE A 228 -6.51 -0.92 -14.79
CA PHE A 228 -6.22 -2.27 -14.32
C PHE A 228 -7.50 -3.12 -14.36
N ARG A 229 -7.33 -4.41 -14.51
CA ARG A 229 -8.39 -5.40 -14.58
C ARG A 229 -8.61 -6.11 -13.26
N ARG A 230 -7.56 -6.23 -12.43
CA ARG A 230 -7.57 -6.95 -11.16
C ARG A 230 -6.85 -6.19 -10.07
N ALA A 231 -7.24 -6.47 -8.85
CA ALA A 231 -6.60 -5.90 -7.67
C ALA A 231 -6.33 -6.95 -6.61
N ILE A 232 -5.15 -6.88 -5.97
CA ILE A 232 -4.80 -7.67 -4.78
C ILE A 232 -4.48 -6.68 -3.67
N ALA A 233 -5.32 -6.63 -2.62
CA ALA A 233 -5.17 -5.70 -1.52
C ALA A 233 -4.88 -6.45 -0.22
N GLU A 234 -3.63 -6.36 0.27
CA GLU A 234 -3.09 -7.12 1.39
C GLU A 234 -3.10 -6.25 2.65
N SER A 235 -3.86 -6.64 3.69
CA SER A 235 -3.96 -5.91 4.97
C SER A 235 -4.41 -4.45 4.80
N VAL A 236 -5.61 -4.24 4.25
CA VAL A 236 -6.16 -2.90 3.97
C VAL A 236 -6.36 -2.12 5.28
N PRO A 237 -5.74 -0.92 5.45
CA PRO A 237 -5.94 -0.13 6.65
C PRO A 237 -7.32 0.53 6.69
N GLY A 238 -7.93 0.55 7.88
CA GLY A 238 -9.26 1.16 8.12
C GLY A 238 -9.26 2.68 8.19
N THR A 239 -8.15 3.34 7.88
CA THR A 239 -7.98 4.78 8.04
C THR A 239 -8.16 5.53 6.73
N PHE A 240 -9.16 6.42 6.71
CA PHE A 240 -9.40 7.42 5.66
C PHE A 240 -9.83 8.71 6.35
N PHE A 241 -9.31 9.86 5.93
CA PHE A 241 -9.48 11.12 6.65
C PHE A 241 -10.49 12.04 5.99
N THR A 242 -11.16 12.88 6.80
CA THR A 242 -11.83 14.07 6.28
C THR A 242 -10.80 15.14 5.91
N PRO A 243 -11.11 16.07 5.00
CA PRO A 243 -10.23 17.20 4.70
C PRO A 243 -9.88 18.04 5.94
N ARG A 244 -10.79 18.15 6.91
CA ARG A 244 -10.55 18.89 8.16
C ARG A 244 -9.50 18.23 9.04
N LEU A 245 -9.56 16.90 9.22
CA LEU A 245 -8.56 16.16 9.99
C LEU A 245 -7.19 16.24 9.29
N ALA A 246 -7.14 15.98 7.99
CA ALA A 246 -5.90 16.05 7.21
C ALA A 246 -5.26 17.46 7.22
N ALA A 247 -6.08 18.52 7.17
CA ALA A 247 -5.60 19.90 7.26
C ALA A 247 -5.05 20.22 8.67
N ASP A 248 -5.69 19.73 9.72
CA ASP A 248 -5.20 19.90 11.11
C ASP A 248 -3.87 19.18 11.34
N VAL A 249 -3.72 17.95 10.82
CA VAL A 249 -2.45 17.21 10.84
C VAL A 249 -1.37 17.97 10.07
N THR A 250 -1.68 18.47 8.87
CA THR A 250 -0.72 19.24 8.06
C THR A 250 -0.32 20.53 8.77
N SER A 251 -1.25 21.21 9.44
CA SER A 251 -0.98 22.42 10.21
C SER A 251 -0.07 22.13 11.42
N ALA A 252 -0.30 21.03 12.13
CA ALA A 252 0.57 20.64 13.24
C ALA A 252 2.01 20.33 12.78
N ILE A 253 2.16 19.72 11.60
CA ILE A 253 3.47 19.46 11.00
C ILE A 253 4.13 20.76 10.56
N ALA A 254 3.39 21.69 9.97
CA ALA A 254 3.89 23.00 9.58
C ALA A 254 4.38 23.80 10.80
N GLU A 255 3.59 23.81 11.88
CA GLU A 255 3.96 24.43 13.17
C GLU A 255 5.25 23.81 13.74
N GLU A 256 5.35 22.48 13.77
CA GLU A 256 6.55 21.76 14.23
C GLU A 256 7.77 22.06 13.35
N ALA A 257 7.58 22.34 12.08
CA ALA A 257 8.62 22.76 11.14
C ALA A 257 8.97 24.27 11.27
N GLY A 258 8.19 25.05 12.01
CA GLY A 258 8.35 26.50 12.09
C GLY A 258 7.91 27.24 10.81
N VAL A 259 7.00 26.66 10.03
CA VAL A 259 6.51 27.16 8.73
C VAL A 259 5.01 27.47 8.82
N PRO A 260 4.54 28.60 8.32
CA PRO A 260 3.11 28.85 8.21
C PRO A 260 2.38 27.78 7.37
N PRO A 261 1.16 27.35 7.74
CA PRO A 261 0.43 26.31 7.01
C PRO A 261 -0.28 26.89 5.76
N THR A 262 0.45 27.68 4.96
CA THR A 262 -0.02 28.24 3.69
C THR A 262 0.68 27.56 2.52
N TYR A 263 0.06 27.59 1.35
CA TYR A 263 0.62 27.00 0.14
C TYR A 263 2.03 27.54 -0.13
N GLU A 264 2.20 28.86 -0.14
CA GLU A 264 3.43 29.54 -0.49
C GLU A 264 4.57 29.18 0.49
N ALA A 265 4.26 29.16 1.78
CA ALA A 265 5.26 28.87 2.81
C ALA A 265 5.69 27.39 2.79
N LEU A 266 4.72 26.48 2.64
CA LEU A 266 4.99 25.04 2.52
C LEU A 266 5.74 24.74 1.21
N ALA A 267 5.38 25.40 0.09
CA ALA A 267 6.06 25.22 -1.19
C ALA A 267 7.50 25.77 -1.19
N ALA A 268 7.79 26.76 -0.37
CA ALA A 268 9.14 27.30 -0.19
C ALA A 268 9.99 26.50 0.83
N ALA A 269 9.35 25.71 1.70
CA ALA A 269 10.06 24.93 2.73
C ALA A 269 10.83 23.77 2.12
N ASP A 270 11.97 23.40 2.75
CA ASP A 270 12.70 22.20 2.39
C ASP A 270 11.82 20.94 2.62
N PRO A 271 11.61 20.06 1.62
CA PRO A 271 10.87 18.81 1.82
C PRO A 271 11.41 17.94 2.97
N ALA A 272 12.74 17.89 3.17
CA ALA A 272 13.35 17.15 4.27
C ALA A 272 12.98 17.74 5.65
N LEU A 273 12.80 19.05 5.74
CA LEU A 273 12.32 19.70 6.96
C LEU A 273 10.90 19.26 7.32
N LEU A 274 9.99 19.21 6.33
CA LEU A 274 8.61 18.76 6.52
C LEU A 274 8.56 17.27 6.87
N ALA A 275 9.38 16.44 6.22
CA ALA A 275 9.49 15.02 6.53
C ALA A 275 9.99 14.79 7.97
N ALA A 276 11.04 15.51 8.41
CA ALA A 276 11.53 15.42 9.78
C ALA A 276 10.50 15.93 10.82
N ALA A 277 9.76 16.99 10.51
CA ALA A 277 8.67 17.49 11.35
C ALA A 277 7.53 16.45 11.46
N SER A 278 7.19 15.77 10.35
CA SER A 278 6.20 14.69 10.37
C SER A 278 6.57 13.58 11.36
N ALA A 279 7.85 13.15 11.40
CA ALA A 279 8.31 12.16 12.36
C ALA A 279 8.15 12.65 13.83
N ARG A 280 8.49 13.93 14.11
CA ARG A 280 8.35 14.49 15.46
C ARG A 280 6.89 14.60 15.88
N VAL A 281 5.99 15.00 14.98
CA VAL A 281 4.54 15.02 15.23
C VAL A 281 4.02 13.60 15.48
N THR A 282 4.44 12.62 14.67
CA THR A 282 4.06 11.21 14.84
C THR A 282 4.45 10.70 16.23
N ALA A 283 5.64 10.98 16.71
CA ALA A 283 6.10 10.58 18.04
C ALA A 283 5.26 11.18 19.18
N ARG A 284 4.51 12.24 18.90
CA ARG A 284 3.69 12.99 19.87
C ARG A 284 2.19 12.92 19.57
N MET A 285 1.75 12.04 18.67
CA MET A 285 0.33 11.97 18.24
C MET A 285 -0.64 11.86 19.42
N ARG A 286 -0.26 11.17 20.50
CA ARG A 286 -1.10 11.01 21.69
C ARG A 286 -1.47 12.33 22.38
N GLU A 287 -0.69 13.39 22.17
CA GLU A 287 -0.95 14.73 22.72
C GLU A 287 -2.10 15.46 22.01
N PHE A 288 -2.41 15.06 20.76
CA PHE A 288 -3.44 15.70 19.94
C PHE A 288 -4.82 15.07 20.18
N GLY A 289 -5.41 15.34 21.35
CA GLY A 289 -6.70 14.78 21.75
C GLY A 289 -7.80 14.95 20.70
N ARG A 290 -7.79 16.07 19.95
CA ARG A 290 -8.74 16.38 18.88
C ARG A 290 -8.68 15.45 17.66
N TRP A 291 -7.62 14.65 17.51
CA TRP A 291 -7.51 13.65 16.44
C TRP A 291 -8.25 12.34 16.74
N GLY A 292 -8.98 12.28 17.87
CA GLY A 292 -9.80 11.11 18.20
C GLY A 292 -8.99 9.81 18.23
N ALA A 293 -9.48 8.78 17.56
CA ALA A 293 -8.84 7.47 17.50
C ALA A 293 -7.45 7.51 16.81
N VAL A 294 -7.26 8.40 15.82
CA VAL A 294 -6.01 8.52 15.06
C VAL A 294 -4.81 8.80 15.96
N ARG A 295 -4.98 9.58 17.05
CA ARG A 295 -3.90 9.87 18.00
C ARG A 295 -3.28 8.64 18.70
N LEU A 296 -3.97 7.51 18.64
CA LEU A 296 -3.50 6.24 19.23
C LEU A 296 -2.79 5.36 18.20
N THR A 297 -2.73 5.79 16.95
CA THR A 297 -1.97 5.14 15.87
C THR A 297 -0.61 5.84 15.68
N ASP A 298 0.24 5.27 14.82
CA ASP A 298 1.49 5.89 14.40
C ASP A 298 1.39 6.35 12.92
N THR A 299 0.16 6.65 12.44
CA THR A 299 -0.14 6.97 11.03
C THR A 299 -0.80 8.34 10.90
N PRO A 300 -0.01 9.44 10.78
CA PRO A 300 -0.53 10.79 10.66
C PRO A 300 -1.09 11.11 9.28
N PHE A 301 -0.88 10.24 8.30
CA PHE A 301 -1.36 10.40 6.94
C PHE A 301 -2.27 9.23 6.53
N SER A 302 -3.27 9.55 5.73
CA SER A 302 -4.16 8.61 5.05
C SER A 302 -4.78 9.26 3.83
N PRO A 303 -5.31 8.50 2.87
CA PRO A 303 -6.09 9.08 1.79
C PRO A 303 -7.25 9.93 2.33
N VAL A 304 -7.49 11.07 1.70
CA VAL A 304 -8.48 12.05 2.11
C VAL A 304 -9.74 11.89 1.25
N VAL A 305 -10.88 11.65 1.89
CA VAL A 305 -12.17 11.63 1.20
C VAL A 305 -12.61 13.08 0.98
N ASP A 306 -12.16 13.66 -0.13
CA ASP A 306 -12.30 15.09 -0.46
C ASP A 306 -13.49 15.39 -1.38
N GLY A 307 -14.16 14.35 -1.89
CA GLY A 307 -15.28 14.47 -2.81
C GLY A 307 -14.89 14.73 -4.27
N ALA A 308 -13.59 14.88 -4.56
CA ALA A 308 -13.07 15.17 -5.90
C ALA A 308 -12.13 14.09 -6.42
N VAL A 309 -10.97 13.88 -5.76
CA VAL A 309 -10.02 12.81 -6.10
C VAL A 309 -10.50 11.47 -5.54
N LEU A 310 -10.91 11.46 -4.28
CA LEU A 310 -11.53 10.33 -3.62
C LEU A 310 -12.96 10.69 -3.20
N PRO A 311 -13.96 10.34 -4.02
CA PRO A 311 -15.34 10.79 -3.80
C PRO A 311 -15.99 10.23 -2.53
N ARG A 312 -15.66 9.00 -2.18
CA ARG A 312 -16.27 8.25 -1.06
C ARG A 312 -15.26 7.32 -0.40
N ALA A 313 -15.51 6.95 0.85
CA ALA A 313 -14.74 5.88 1.51
C ALA A 313 -14.90 4.56 0.73
N PRO A 314 -13.84 3.75 0.58
CA PRO A 314 -13.85 2.56 -0.28
C PRO A 314 -15.01 1.60 -0.03
N TRP A 315 -15.30 1.29 1.22
CA TRP A 315 -16.41 0.39 1.59
C TRP A 315 -17.77 0.88 1.07
N ARG A 316 -17.99 2.21 1.07
CA ARG A 316 -19.24 2.81 0.55
C ARG A 316 -19.26 2.86 -0.97
N ALA A 317 -18.10 3.13 -1.58
CA ALA A 317 -17.99 3.14 -3.04
C ALA A 317 -18.23 1.74 -3.62
N LEU A 318 -17.57 0.70 -3.08
CA LEU A 318 -17.72 -0.67 -3.54
C LEU A 318 -19.14 -1.20 -3.32
N LEU A 319 -19.72 -0.91 -2.15
CA LEU A 319 -21.12 -1.29 -1.87
C LEU A 319 -22.11 -0.63 -2.85
N ALA A 320 -21.78 0.55 -3.36
CA ALA A 320 -22.56 1.24 -4.40
C ALA A 320 -22.26 0.76 -5.82
N GLY A 321 -21.37 -0.23 -5.99
CA GLY A 321 -21.06 -0.84 -7.29
C GLY A 321 -19.81 -0.31 -7.98
N ALA A 322 -19.03 0.57 -7.34
CA ALA A 322 -17.72 0.92 -7.87
C ALA A 322 -16.84 -0.33 -8.00
N ALA A 323 -16.03 -0.40 -9.05
CA ALA A 323 -15.10 -1.50 -9.35
C ALA A 323 -15.73 -2.90 -9.41
N ARG A 324 -17.05 -3.01 -9.61
CA ARG A 324 -17.76 -4.32 -9.68
C ARG A 324 -17.19 -5.26 -10.73
N ASP A 325 -16.69 -4.71 -11.84
CA ASP A 325 -16.14 -5.47 -12.95
C ASP A 325 -14.62 -5.77 -12.78
N ILE A 326 -14.01 -5.31 -11.69
CA ILE A 326 -12.63 -5.61 -11.32
C ILE A 326 -12.61 -6.81 -10.37
N GLU A 327 -11.87 -7.86 -10.72
CA GLU A 327 -11.72 -9.02 -9.85
C GLU A 327 -10.82 -8.65 -8.65
N LEU A 328 -11.27 -8.92 -7.41
CA LEU A 328 -10.59 -8.55 -6.18
C LEU A 328 -10.11 -9.79 -5.41
N LEU A 329 -8.82 -9.87 -5.11
CA LEU A 329 -8.25 -10.73 -4.10
C LEU A 329 -7.82 -9.86 -2.92
N THR A 330 -8.26 -10.19 -1.71
CA THR A 330 -7.86 -9.43 -0.52
C THR A 330 -7.71 -10.35 0.67
N GLY A 331 -6.98 -9.92 1.68
CA GLY A 331 -6.78 -10.73 2.87
C GLY A 331 -5.90 -10.00 3.87
N HIS A 332 -5.56 -10.70 4.95
CA HIS A 332 -4.82 -10.14 6.06
C HIS A 332 -4.01 -11.22 6.77
N ASN A 333 -3.11 -10.79 7.64
CA ASN A 333 -2.37 -11.66 8.53
C ASN A 333 -3.13 -11.83 9.87
N ARG A 334 -2.96 -12.97 10.55
CA ARG A 334 -3.69 -13.26 11.80
C ARG A 334 -3.31 -12.32 12.95
N ASP A 335 -2.01 -12.05 13.13
CA ASP A 335 -1.46 -11.33 14.28
C ASP A 335 -0.94 -9.94 13.88
N GLU A 336 -1.70 -9.19 13.06
CA GLU A 336 -1.32 -7.94 12.41
C GLU A 336 -0.57 -6.96 13.32
N TYR A 337 -1.16 -6.60 14.45
CA TYR A 337 -0.60 -5.52 15.27
C TYR A 337 0.59 -5.94 16.14
N ARG A 338 0.94 -7.23 16.15
CA ARG A 338 2.07 -7.75 16.95
C ARG A 338 3.41 -7.15 16.53
N LEU A 339 3.62 -6.93 15.23
CA LEU A 339 4.81 -6.25 14.74
C LEU A 339 5.04 -4.91 15.44
N PHE A 340 4.01 -4.08 15.55
CA PHE A 340 4.08 -2.75 16.15
C PHE A 340 4.32 -2.81 17.66
N ILE A 341 3.72 -3.79 18.36
CA ILE A 341 3.95 -4.04 19.78
C ILE A 341 5.42 -4.42 20.04
N VAL A 342 5.97 -5.31 19.21
CA VAL A 342 7.37 -5.75 19.33
C VAL A 342 8.33 -4.62 18.96
N ALA A 343 8.10 -3.93 17.85
CA ALA A 343 8.95 -2.83 17.38
C ALA A 343 9.00 -1.65 18.36
N SER A 344 7.88 -1.36 19.04
CA SER A 344 7.84 -0.33 20.09
C SER A 344 8.38 -0.79 21.46
N GLY A 345 8.86 -2.04 21.58
CA GLY A 345 9.38 -2.61 22.84
C GLY A 345 8.31 -2.77 23.93
N ARG A 346 7.03 -2.86 23.56
CA ARG A 346 5.88 -2.96 24.50
C ARG A 346 5.44 -4.40 24.78
N LEU A 347 6.05 -5.39 24.13
CA LEU A 347 5.72 -6.80 24.36
C LEU A 347 5.89 -7.16 25.84
N GLY A 348 4.85 -7.73 26.46
CA GLY A 348 4.81 -8.07 27.88
C GLY A 348 4.69 -6.88 28.85
N LYS A 349 4.59 -5.64 28.34
CA LYS A 349 4.48 -4.40 29.14
C LYS A 349 3.13 -3.70 29.04
N ILE A 350 2.21 -4.21 28.24
CA ILE A 350 0.88 -3.63 28.06
C ILE A 350 0.07 -3.88 29.33
N THR A 351 -0.42 -2.80 29.94
CA THR A 351 -1.20 -2.83 31.17
C THR A 351 -2.70 -2.99 30.88
N GLU A 352 -3.49 -3.24 31.95
CA GLU A 352 -4.96 -3.26 31.84
C GLU A 352 -5.51 -1.88 31.44
N GLU A 353 -4.90 -0.79 31.87
CA GLU A 353 -5.27 0.57 31.50
C GLU A 353 -5.02 0.84 30.00
N ASP A 354 -3.86 0.37 29.48
CA ASP A 354 -3.58 0.43 28.04
C ASP A 354 -4.64 -0.33 27.24
N ALA A 355 -4.97 -1.56 27.65
CA ALA A 355 -5.97 -2.38 26.98
C ALA A 355 -7.37 -1.75 27.04
N ALA A 356 -7.76 -1.22 28.19
CA ALA A 356 -9.04 -0.52 28.34
C ALA A 356 -9.12 0.70 27.41
N THR A 357 -8.06 1.53 27.38
CA THR A 357 -7.99 2.72 26.52
C THR A 357 -8.23 2.40 25.05
N VAL A 358 -7.59 1.35 24.51
CA VAL A 358 -7.73 1.00 23.10
C VAL A 358 -9.04 0.26 22.80
N LEU A 359 -9.56 -0.53 23.76
CA LEU A 359 -10.87 -1.13 23.63
C LEU A 359 -11.97 -0.06 23.59
N ASP A 360 -11.90 0.95 24.45
CA ASP A 360 -12.85 2.07 24.43
C ASP A 360 -12.76 2.90 23.15
N ALA A 361 -11.56 3.03 22.56
CA ALA A 361 -11.36 3.82 21.35
C ALA A 361 -11.76 3.08 20.07
N PHE A 362 -11.53 1.77 20.01
CA PHE A 362 -11.58 1.03 18.74
C PHE A 362 -12.64 -0.07 18.68
N ALA A 363 -13.05 -0.65 19.82
CA ALA A 363 -14.01 -1.73 19.79
C ALA A 363 -15.40 -1.23 19.32
N PRO A 364 -16.10 -2.00 18.45
CA PRO A 364 -17.34 -1.54 17.84
C PRO A 364 -18.50 -1.48 18.83
N ALA A 365 -19.31 -0.40 18.79
CA ALA A 365 -20.54 -0.27 19.55
C ALA A 365 -21.60 -1.31 19.10
N PRO A 366 -22.57 -1.69 19.97
CA PRO A 366 -22.79 -1.18 21.32
C PRO A 366 -22.00 -1.89 22.44
N ASP A 367 -21.54 -3.15 22.21
CA ASP A 367 -20.99 -4.02 23.25
C ASP A 367 -19.46 -4.02 23.31
N GLY A 368 -18.82 -3.26 22.44
CA GLY A 368 -17.40 -3.10 22.20
C GLY A 368 -16.43 -3.75 23.20
N PRO A 369 -16.00 -3.04 24.26
CA PRO A 369 -15.04 -3.58 25.22
C PRO A 369 -15.51 -4.86 25.93
N ALA A 370 -16.80 -4.94 26.30
CA ALA A 370 -17.38 -6.13 26.92
C ALA A 370 -17.44 -7.31 25.93
N GLY A 371 -17.77 -7.05 24.67
CA GLY A 371 -17.80 -8.05 23.61
C GLY A 371 -16.43 -8.72 23.43
N TYR A 372 -15.33 -7.94 23.39
CA TYR A 372 -13.97 -8.48 23.32
C TYR A 372 -13.61 -9.33 24.53
N ARG A 373 -13.89 -8.85 25.76
CA ARG A 373 -13.60 -9.59 26.97
C ARG A 373 -14.39 -10.90 27.07
N ASN A 374 -15.67 -10.87 26.68
CA ASN A 374 -16.54 -12.05 26.68
C ASN A 374 -16.18 -13.03 25.55
N GLY A 375 -15.80 -12.51 24.38
CA GLY A 375 -15.38 -13.31 23.24
C GLY A 375 -14.01 -13.97 23.40
N HIS A 376 -13.16 -13.42 24.28
CA HIS A 376 -11.80 -13.91 24.55
C HIS A 376 -11.55 -14.09 26.06
N PRO A 377 -12.27 -15.01 26.72
CA PRO A 377 -12.17 -15.20 28.15
C PRO A 377 -10.76 -15.62 28.56
N GLY A 378 -10.20 -14.93 29.56
CA GLY A 378 -8.83 -15.18 30.04
C GLY A 378 -7.71 -14.60 29.18
N ALA A 379 -8.02 -13.84 28.12
CA ALA A 379 -7.01 -13.13 27.36
C ALA A 379 -6.30 -12.08 28.24
N SER A 380 -4.97 -12.02 28.14
CA SER A 380 -4.17 -11.00 28.82
C SER A 380 -4.47 -9.59 28.26
N PRO A 381 -4.16 -8.52 29.02
CA PRO A 381 -4.27 -7.15 28.51
C PRO A 381 -3.54 -6.95 27.18
N GLY A 382 -2.32 -7.50 27.04
CA GLY A 382 -1.56 -7.45 25.79
C GLY A 382 -2.26 -8.13 24.63
N ARG A 383 -2.93 -9.27 24.85
CA ARG A 383 -3.68 -9.95 23.79
C ARG A 383 -4.94 -9.19 23.39
N LEU A 384 -5.68 -8.62 24.33
CA LEU A 384 -6.86 -7.79 24.01
C LEU A 384 -6.46 -6.53 23.24
N PHE A 385 -5.37 -5.89 23.65
CA PHE A 385 -4.79 -4.75 22.94
C PHE A 385 -4.44 -5.10 21.49
N GLU A 386 -3.70 -6.20 21.28
CA GLU A 386 -3.32 -6.69 19.96
C GLU A 386 -4.54 -7.01 19.09
N LEU A 387 -5.52 -7.75 19.65
CA LEU A 387 -6.72 -8.16 18.92
C LEU A 387 -7.52 -6.97 18.42
N VAL A 388 -7.83 -5.99 19.30
CA VAL A 388 -8.66 -4.85 18.91
C VAL A 388 -7.97 -3.95 17.89
N PHE A 389 -6.65 -3.76 18.01
CA PHE A 389 -5.88 -3.02 17.01
C PHE A 389 -5.80 -3.76 15.67
N SER A 390 -5.52 -5.08 15.70
CA SER A 390 -5.49 -5.91 14.48
C SER A 390 -6.83 -5.85 13.76
N ASP A 391 -7.93 -5.94 14.51
CA ASP A 391 -9.28 -5.88 13.95
C ASP A 391 -9.62 -4.51 13.41
N TRP A 392 -9.40 -3.46 14.18
CA TRP A 392 -9.78 -2.11 13.77
C TRP A 392 -8.96 -1.59 12.61
N LEU A 393 -7.64 -1.86 12.61
CA LEU A 393 -6.75 -1.26 11.63
C LEU A 393 -6.67 -2.05 10.32
N PHE A 394 -6.70 -3.40 10.37
CA PHE A 394 -6.44 -4.22 9.19
C PHE A 394 -7.47 -5.33 8.93
N ARG A 395 -7.73 -6.23 9.89
CA ARG A 395 -8.49 -7.45 9.62
C ARG A 395 -9.95 -7.16 9.23
N MET A 396 -10.64 -6.35 10.02
CA MET A 396 -12.04 -6.04 9.78
C MET A 396 -12.26 -5.06 8.62
N PRO A 397 -11.42 -4.02 8.42
CA PRO A 397 -11.45 -3.23 7.19
C PRO A 397 -11.33 -4.08 5.93
N THR A 398 -10.37 -5.01 5.90
CA THR A 398 -10.15 -5.93 4.79
C THR A 398 -11.37 -6.83 4.55
N LEU A 399 -11.90 -7.46 5.61
CA LEU A 399 -13.10 -8.30 5.51
C LEU A 399 -14.31 -7.50 5.01
N HIS A 400 -14.53 -6.30 5.53
CA HIS A 400 -15.65 -5.45 5.11
C HIS A 400 -15.50 -4.95 3.67
N LEU A 401 -14.25 -4.73 3.20
CA LEU A 401 -14.01 -4.41 1.80
C LEU A 401 -14.42 -5.58 0.89
N ALA A 402 -13.98 -6.80 1.24
CA ALA A 402 -14.37 -8.02 0.55
C ALA A 402 -15.90 -8.21 0.53
N GLN A 403 -16.56 -8.00 1.66
CA GLN A 403 -18.01 -8.09 1.77
C GLN A 403 -18.73 -7.05 0.91
N ALA A 404 -18.28 -5.80 0.95
CA ALA A 404 -18.89 -4.73 0.16
C ALA A 404 -18.81 -5.01 -1.34
N HIS A 405 -17.64 -5.46 -1.80
CA HIS A 405 -17.42 -5.83 -3.20
C HIS A 405 -18.24 -7.04 -3.62
N ALA A 406 -18.25 -8.12 -2.83
CA ALA A 406 -19.04 -9.32 -3.14
C ALA A 406 -20.55 -9.05 -3.13
N VAL A 407 -21.06 -8.24 -2.19
CA VAL A 407 -22.48 -7.88 -2.10
C VAL A 407 -22.93 -7.05 -3.31
N SER A 408 -22.07 -6.20 -3.86
CA SER A 408 -22.35 -5.42 -5.07
C SER A 408 -22.31 -6.26 -6.37
N GLY A 409 -21.93 -7.53 -6.28
CA GLY A 409 -21.85 -8.46 -7.41
C GLY A 409 -20.46 -8.62 -8.00
N GLY A 410 -19.41 -8.08 -7.37
CA GLY A 410 -18.04 -8.26 -7.80
C GLY A 410 -17.46 -9.64 -7.42
N THR A 411 -16.57 -10.17 -8.25
CA THR A 411 -15.84 -11.41 -7.96
C THR A 411 -14.75 -11.12 -6.94
N THR A 412 -14.84 -11.75 -5.77
CA THR A 412 -13.96 -11.51 -4.63
C THR A 412 -13.35 -12.80 -4.14
N TYR A 413 -12.05 -12.79 -3.83
CA TYR A 413 -11.36 -13.88 -3.16
C TYR A 413 -10.78 -13.38 -1.83
N LEU A 414 -10.80 -14.22 -0.80
CA LEU A 414 -10.32 -13.88 0.53
C LEU A 414 -9.24 -14.85 1.00
N TYR A 415 -8.20 -14.32 1.68
CA TYR A 415 -7.19 -15.14 2.35
C TYR A 415 -6.91 -14.67 3.79
N GLU A 416 -6.30 -15.56 4.58
CA GLU A 416 -5.66 -15.25 5.85
C GLU A 416 -4.31 -15.96 5.92
N LEU A 417 -3.24 -15.21 6.23
CA LEU A 417 -1.93 -15.77 6.55
C LEU A 417 -1.86 -16.10 8.05
N ARG A 418 -1.55 -17.38 8.36
CA ARG A 418 -1.40 -17.90 9.71
C ARG A 418 -0.01 -18.43 10.03
N ALA A 419 0.76 -18.75 9.01
CA ALA A 419 2.14 -19.17 9.19
C ALA A 419 2.92 -18.10 9.95
N GLU A 420 3.70 -18.53 10.94
CA GLU A 420 4.37 -17.61 11.85
C GLU A 420 5.76 -17.21 11.32
N ALA A 421 6.11 -15.95 11.53
CA ALA A 421 7.44 -15.42 11.28
C ALA A 421 8.46 -16.14 12.16
N PRO A 422 9.52 -16.75 11.58
CA PRO A 422 10.50 -17.52 12.37
C PRO A 422 11.48 -16.63 13.15
N ALA A 423 11.59 -15.36 12.79
CA ALA A 423 12.48 -14.43 13.49
C ALA A 423 12.06 -14.24 14.96
N LEU A 424 13.02 -13.91 15.80
CA LEU A 424 12.81 -13.71 17.24
C LEU A 424 12.10 -14.92 17.92
N ASP A 425 12.48 -16.14 17.51
CA ASP A 425 11.90 -17.39 18.05
C ASP A 425 10.37 -17.48 17.92
N GLY A 426 9.79 -16.93 16.83
CA GLY A 426 8.36 -16.98 16.53
C GLY A 426 7.51 -15.94 17.29
N VAL A 427 8.12 -15.07 18.07
CA VAL A 427 7.41 -14.06 18.89
C VAL A 427 6.51 -13.16 18.04
N LEU A 428 6.89 -12.91 16.80
CA LEU A 428 6.14 -12.07 15.87
C LEU A 428 4.81 -12.69 15.41
N GLY A 429 4.66 -14.02 15.46
CA GLY A 429 3.48 -14.69 14.90
C GLY A 429 3.30 -14.42 13.41
N ALA A 430 2.08 -14.51 12.93
CA ALA A 430 1.72 -14.07 11.57
C ALA A 430 1.48 -12.56 11.57
N CYS A 431 2.54 -11.78 11.73
CA CYS A 431 2.48 -10.33 11.91
C CYS A 431 2.30 -9.57 10.61
N HIS A 432 2.03 -8.25 10.73
CA HIS A 432 1.92 -7.32 9.61
C HIS A 432 3.13 -7.36 8.68
N GLY A 433 2.90 -7.37 7.37
CA GLY A 433 3.92 -7.36 6.34
C GLY A 433 4.70 -8.67 6.16
N LEU A 434 4.33 -9.77 6.86
CA LEU A 434 5.00 -11.06 6.68
C LEU A 434 4.72 -11.68 5.30
N ASP A 435 3.58 -11.43 4.72
CA ASP A 435 3.20 -11.84 3.37
C ASP A 435 4.17 -11.30 2.31
N VAL A 436 4.66 -10.07 2.46
CA VAL A 436 5.56 -9.43 1.50
C VAL A 436 6.85 -10.25 1.24
N PRO A 437 7.70 -10.55 2.24
CA PRO A 437 8.90 -11.36 1.99
C PRO A 437 8.59 -12.83 1.64
N LEU A 438 7.40 -13.32 1.91
CA LEU A 438 6.96 -14.63 1.41
C LEU A 438 6.67 -14.57 -0.09
N LEU A 439 5.96 -13.56 -0.56
CA LEU A 439 5.61 -13.36 -1.97
C LEU A 439 6.85 -13.09 -2.83
N PHE A 440 7.68 -12.15 -2.44
CA PHE A 440 8.88 -11.80 -3.22
C PHE A 440 10.01 -12.83 -3.05
N GLY A 441 9.99 -13.58 -1.95
CA GLY A 441 11.02 -14.54 -1.58
C GLY A 441 12.22 -13.90 -0.88
N PRO A 442 13.16 -14.72 -0.37
CA PRO A 442 14.34 -14.22 0.29
C PRO A 442 15.19 -13.36 -0.67
N PRO A 443 15.78 -12.25 -0.17
CA PRO A 443 16.62 -11.41 -0.98
C PRO A 443 17.87 -12.13 -1.48
N ALA A 444 18.49 -11.62 -2.53
CA ALA A 444 19.72 -12.18 -3.07
C ALA A 444 20.85 -12.19 -2.01
N PRO A 445 21.75 -13.17 -2.03
CA PRO A 445 22.90 -13.21 -1.12
C PRO A 445 23.73 -11.93 -1.20
N GLY A 446 24.08 -11.37 -0.04
CA GLY A 446 24.86 -10.13 0.04
C GLY A 446 24.02 -8.86 -0.03
N THR A 447 22.71 -8.96 -0.14
CA THR A 447 21.78 -7.85 0.04
C THR A 447 21.86 -7.32 1.48
N ARG A 448 21.71 -6.01 1.66
CA ARG A 448 21.70 -5.45 3.02
C ARG A 448 20.47 -5.95 3.79
N PRO A 449 20.63 -6.19 5.11
CA PRO A 449 19.51 -6.56 5.97
C PRO A 449 18.35 -5.56 5.84
N GLY A 450 17.14 -6.10 5.72
CA GLY A 450 15.90 -5.33 5.59
C GLY A 450 14.74 -6.01 6.31
N ILE A 451 13.53 -5.69 5.90
CA ILE A 451 12.31 -6.27 6.48
C ILE A 451 12.28 -7.80 6.35
N SER A 452 12.81 -8.35 5.26
CA SER A 452 12.91 -9.81 5.07
C SER A 452 13.72 -10.47 6.18
N ASP A 453 14.89 -9.92 6.53
CA ASP A 453 15.71 -10.47 7.61
C ASP A 453 15.06 -10.28 8.97
N MET A 454 14.36 -9.17 9.17
CA MET A 454 13.65 -8.88 10.41
C MET A 454 12.49 -9.87 10.65
N LEU A 455 11.80 -10.30 9.59
CA LEU A 455 10.63 -11.17 9.69
C LEU A 455 10.99 -12.66 9.50
N LEU A 456 11.80 -12.97 8.50
CA LEU A 456 12.15 -14.34 8.15
C LEU A 456 13.41 -14.84 8.86
N GLY A 457 14.24 -13.95 9.42
CA GLY A 457 15.57 -14.28 9.94
C GLY A 457 16.54 -14.69 8.83
N GLY A 458 17.80 -14.98 9.21
CA GLY A 458 18.86 -15.28 8.24
C GLY A 458 18.76 -16.66 7.57
N SER A 459 17.86 -17.55 8.04
CA SER A 459 17.69 -18.91 7.52
C SER A 459 16.26 -19.41 7.73
N PRO A 460 15.30 -18.90 6.95
CA PRO A 460 13.91 -19.33 7.08
C PRO A 460 13.74 -20.82 6.76
N PRO A 461 12.80 -21.53 7.44
CA PRO A 461 12.50 -22.92 7.17
C PRO A 461 12.10 -23.15 5.70
N ALA A 462 12.54 -24.28 5.12
CA ALA A 462 12.21 -24.64 3.73
C ALA A 462 10.69 -24.75 3.51
N SER A 463 9.93 -25.20 4.51
CA SER A 463 8.46 -25.25 4.44
C SER A 463 7.83 -23.86 4.31
N LEU A 464 8.39 -22.85 4.98
CA LEU A 464 7.90 -21.48 4.89
C LEU A 464 8.23 -20.86 3.52
N ILE A 465 9.42 -21.16 2.97
CA ILE A 465 9.77 -20.75 1.59
C ILE A 465 8.82 -21.41 0.58
N ALA A 466 8.53 -22.69 0.72
CA ALA A 466 7.58 -23.37 -0.15
C ALA A 466 6.17 -22.79 -0.05
N LEU A 467 5.74 -22.38 1.14
CA LEU A 467 4.48 -21.66 1.33
C LEU A 467 4.48 -20.32 0.58
N GLY A 468 5.57 -19.56 0.67
CA GLY A 468 5.74 -18.29 -0.08
C GLY A 468 5.72 -18.51 -1.60
N ASP A 469 6.38 -19.56 -2.09
CA ASP A 469 6.35 -19.95 -3.51
C ASP A 469 4.92 -20.31 -3.96
N GLN A 470 4.14 -20.98 -3.10
CA GLN A 470 2.74 -21.27 -3.37
C GLN A 470 1.89 -19.99 -3.39
N MET A 471 2.03 -19.09 -2.41
CA MET A 471 1.33 -17.81 -2.39
C MET A 471 1.62 -17.02 -3.67
N ARG A 472 2.88 -16.86 -4.05
CA ARG A 472 3.27 -16.19 -5.29
C ARG A 472 2.63 -16.85 -6.51
N GLY A 473 2.62 -18.19 -6.58
CA GLY A 473 1.97 -18.94 -7.65
C GLY A 473 0.46 -18.67 -7.73
N ASP A 474 -0.22 -18.58 -6.58
CA ASP A 474 -1.65 -18.26 -6.49
C ASP A 474 -1.93 -16.81 -6.95
N TRP A 475 -1.08 -15.82 -6.56
CA TRP A 475 -1.15 -14.42 -7.04
C TRP A 475 -0.95 -14.31 -8.55
N ILE A 476 0.07 -15.00 -9.09
CA ILE A 476 0.35 -15.00 -10.54
C ILE A 476 -0.81 -15.63 -11.31
N ARG A 477 -1.37 -16.71 -10.83
CA ARG A 477 -2.53 -17.37 -11.44
C ARG A 477 -3.74 -16.42 -11.44
N PHE A 478 -4.02 -15.76 -10.33
CA PHE A 478 -5.05 -14.72 -10.26
C PHE A 478 -4.76 -13.58 -11.25
N ALA A 479 -3.53 -13.08 -11.33
CA ALA A 479 -3.14 -12.03 -12.27
C ALA A 479 -3.27 -12.48 -13.74
N THR A 480 -3.08 -13.77 -14.03
CA THR A 480 -3.18 -14.32 -15.38
C THR A 480 -4.64 -14.54 -15.79
N ASP A 481 -5.38 -15.28 -14.98
CA ASP A 481 -6.67 -15.88 -15.36
C ASP A 481 -7.86 -15.35 -14.53
N GLY A 482 -7.63 -14.60 -13.44
CA GLY A 482 -8.66 -14.17 -12.50
C GLY A 482 -9.06 -15.23 -11.48
N ASP A 483 -8.41 -16.42 -11.50
CA ASP A 483 -8.70 -17.53 -10.59
C ASP A 483 -7.46 -17.91 -9.76
N PRO A 484 -7.41 -17.61 -8.44
CA PRO A 484 -6.28 -17.97 -7.60
C PRO A 484 -6.26 -19.44 -7.19
N GLY A 485 -7.28 -20.24 -7.59
CA GLY A 485 -7.37 -21.69 -7.36
C GLY A 485 -8.20 -22.12 -6.17
N TRP A 486 -9.07 -21.24 -5.68
CA TRP A 486 -10.14 -21.58 -4.73
C TRP A 486 -11.41 -20.83 -5.07
N SER A 487 -12.55 -21.23 -4.48
CA SER A 487 -13.84 -20.63 -4.78
C SER A 487 -13.92 -19.16 -4.31
N PRO A 488 -14.61 -18.28 -5.04
CA PRO A 488 -14.85 -16.91 -4.63
C PRO A 488 -15.50 -16.81 -3.25
N TYR A 489 -15.19 -15.71 -2.56
CA TYR A 489 -15.83 -15.36 -1.31
C TYR A 489 -17.32 -15.04 -1.53
N GLY A 490 -18.16 -15.65 -0.72
CA GLY A 490 -19.59 -15.33 -0.64
C GLY A 490 -20.00 -15.13 0.81
N THR A 491 -20.98 -14.27 1.05
CA THR A 491 -21.42 -13.92 2.41
C THR A 491 -22.01 -15.12 3.18
N GLU A 492 -22.48 -16.15 2.48
CA GLU A 492 -23.03 -17.39 3.07
C GLU A 492 -21.91 -18.35 3.50
N HIS A 493 -21.00 -18.70 2.59
CA HIS A 493 -19.95 -19.68 2.84
C HIS A 493 -18.66 -19.06 3.39
N ARG A 494 -18.41 -17.78 3.10
CA ARG A 494 -17.24 -17.03 3.57
C ARG A 494 -15.92 -17.74 3.28
N THR A 495 -15.83 -18.33 2.08
CA THR A 495 -14.66 -19.10 1.63
C THR A 495 -13.40 -18.26 1.79
N THR A 496 -12.43 -18.78 2.54
CA THR A 496 -11.16 -18.11 2.85
C THR A 496 -10.02 -19.09 2.67
N ARG A 497 -9.02 -18.70 1.88
CA ARG A 497 -7.76 -19.42 1.74
C ARG A 497 -6.91 -19.17 2.98
N ILE A 498 -6.47 -20.24 3.63
CA ILE A 498 -5.59 -20.18 4.79
C ILE A 498 -4.18 -20.54 4.34
N TYR A 499 -3.25 -19.58 4.50
CA TYR A 499 -1.83 -19.83 4.30
C TYR A 499 -1.19 -20.19 5.64
N ASP A 500 -1.13 -21.49 5.89
CA ASP A 500 -0.52 -22.14 7.04
C ASP A 500 0.26 -23.38 6.57
N MET A 501 0.83 -24.14 7.45
CA MET A 501 1.60 -25.35 7.14
C MET A 501 0.93 -26.60 7.73
N PRO A 502 0.09 -27.32 6.93
CA PRO A 502 -0.24 -27.14 5.51
C PRO A 502 -1.30 -26.05 5.27
N PRO A 503 -1.36 -25.50 4.03
CA PRO A 503 -2.44 -24.58 3.66
C PRO A 503 -3.78 -25.28 3.48
N ASP A 504 -4.90 -24.52 3.72
CA ASP A 504 -6.26 -25.05 3.67
C ASP A 504 -7.24 -24.02 3.07
N VAL A 505 -8.51 -24.41 2.89
CA VAL A 505 -9.61 -23.53 2.52
C VAL A 505 -10.75 -23.75 3.52
N LEU A 506 -11.07 -22.71 4.28
CA LEU A 506 -12.06 -22.76 5.36
C LEU A 506 -13.13 -21.67 5.19
N SER A 507 -14.19 -21.72 5.98
CA SER A 507 -15.01 -20.54 6.25
C SER A 507 -14.19 -19.55 7.08
N TYR A 508 -14.43 -18.25 6.90
CA TYR A 508 -13.66 -17.19 7.56
C TYR A 508 -13.40 -17.52 9.05
N PRO A 509 -12.14 -17.62 9.47
CA PRO A 509 -11.79 -18.28 10.72
C PRO A 509 -11.90 -17.39 11.96
N GLU A 510 -11.77 -16.06 11.80
CA GLU A 510 -11.80 -15.10 12.92
C GLU A 510 -13.24 -14.73 13.28
N GLU A 511 -14.06 -15.76 13.54
CA GLU A 511 -15.51 -15.64 13.68
C GLU A 511 -15.93 -14.74 14.86
N THR A 512 -15.18 -14.76 15.97
CA THR A 512 -15.46 -13.90 17.13
C THR A 512 -15.35 -12.43 16.76
N SER A 513 -14.26 -12.03 16.15
CA SER A 513 -14.06 -10.66 15.66
C SER A 513 -15.11 -10.28 14.63
N MET A 514 -15.35 -11.15 13.65
CA MET A 514 -16.36 -10.90 12.62
C MET A 514 -17.75 -10.65 13.23
N ARG A 515 -18.18 -11.42 14.23
CA ARG A 515 -19.49 -11.23 14.89
C ARG A 515 -19.55 -9.90 15.64
N LEU A 516 -18.47 -9.50 16.30
CA LEU A 516 -18.41 -8.23 17.00
C LEU A 516 -18.53 -7.06 16.00
N TRP A 517 -17.90 -7.17 14.85
CA TRP A 517 -17.81 -6.11 13.85
C TRP A 517 -18.91 -6.12 12.80
N GLN A 518 -19.77 -7.14 12.73
CA GLN A 518 -20.77 -7.31 11.65
C GLN A 518 -21.70 -6.11 11.43
N ARG A 519 -21.96 -5.31 12.48
CA ARG A 519 -22.80 -4.09 12.42
C ARG A 519 -22.00 -2.81 12.27
N HIS A 520 -20.68 -2.89 12.44
CA HIS A 520 -19.83 -1.74 12.28
C HIS A 520 -19.84 -1.24 10.81
N ARG A 521 -19.62 0.03 10.64
CA ARG A 521 -19.47 0.64 9.31
C ARG A 521 -18.20 1.48 9.34
N PHE A 522 -17.19 1.03 8.61
CA PHE A 522 -15.99 1.84 8.41
C PHE A 522 -16.37 3.14 7.69
N GLY A 523 -15.97 4.23 8.24
CA GLY A 523 -16.25 5.58 7.77
C GLY A 523 -14.97 6.38 7.63
N VAL A 524 -15.17 7.68 7.41
CA VAL A 524 -14.07 8.64 7.33
C VAL A 524 -13.78 9.15 8.74
N LEU A 525 -12.51 9.14 9.13
CA LEU A 525 -12.07 9.66 10.42
C LEU A 525 -12.04 11.19 10.38
N GLU A 526 -12.51 11.80 11.44
CA GLU A 526 -12.68 13.26 11.53
C GLU A 526 -12.15 13.81 12.87
N LEU A 527 -12.05 15.13 12.96
CA LEU A 527 -11.70 15.79 14.22
C LEU A 527 -12.79 15.52 15.27
N SER A 528 -12.37 15.11 16.45
CA SER A 528 -13.25 15.05 17.60
C SER A 528 -13.66 16.47 18.04
N CYS A 529 -14.93 16.64 18.38
CA CYS A 529 -15.48 17.90 18.91
C CYS A 529 -14.95 18.21 20.31
#